data_29e2833212ab17beb3e8b54829416c15
#
_entry.id   29e2833212ab17beb3e8b54829416c15
#
_cell.length_a   1.000
_cell.length_b   1.000
_cell.length_c   1.000
_cell.angle_alpha   90.00
_cell.angle_beta   90.00
_cell.angle_gamma   90.00
#
_symmetry.space_group_name_H-M   'P 1'
#
loop_
_entity.id
_entity.type
_entity.pdbx_description
1 polymer ?
#
loop_
_entity_poly.entity_id
_entity_poly.type
_entity_poly.pdbx_seq_one_letter_code
_entity_poly.pdbx_strand_id
1 'polypeptide(L)'
;LASEDIGQADPSAISVADTAWNLVEKIGLPEAQLTLAQAAIHMAMAPKSNATATAIWSAMQEVREGRTQPVPLELISGMKKGRAPDAPAYRSPHKAEDGVGTTGYLGVDRVFYEPTDQGLEADQREPLEDLRRRRRSAGDDPETRNA
;
A
#
# COMPACT_ATOMS: atom_id res chain seq x y z
N LEU A 1 -6.61 2.15 -16.82
CA LEU A 1 -7.22 0.83 -16.68
C LEU A 1 -6.45 -0.06 -15.69
N ALA A 2 -5.15 -0.39 -15.96
CA ALA A 2 -4.38 -1.32 -15.11
C ALA A 2 -4.37 -0.93 -13.62
N SER A 3 -4.07 0.34 -13.31
CA SER A 3 -3.97 0.82 -11.92
C SER A 3 -5.31 1.23 -11.31
N GLU A 4 -6.28 1.67 -12.13
CA GLU A 4 -7.55 2.22 -11.65
C GLU A 4 -8.63 1.16 -11.51
N ASP A 5 -8.78 0.29 -12.54
CA ASP A 5 -9.90 -0.64 -12.64
C ASP A 5 -9.52 -2.10 -12.35
N ILE A 6 -8.23 -2.45 -12.38
CA ILE A 6 -7.73 -3.78 -12.08
C ILE A 6 -7.03 -3.80 -10.72
N GLY A 7 -6.09 -2.88 -10.51
CA GLY A 7 -5.42 -2.70 -9.23
C GLY A 7 -4.80 -3.97 -8.66
N GLN A 8 -5.07 -4.24 -7.39
CA GLN A 8 -4.56 -5.41 -6.68
C GLN A 8 -5.33 -6.71 -6.96
N ALA A 9 -6.44 -6.66 -7.70
CA ALA A 9 -7.12 -7.89 -8.15
C ALA A 9 -6.24 -8.70 -9.13
N ASP A 10 -5.44 -8.00 -9.96
CA ASP A 10 -4.34 -8.58 -10.74
C ASP A 10 -3.16 -7.60 -10.81
N PRO A 11 -2.21 -7.65 -9.86
CA PRO A 11 -1.05 -6.76 -9.84
C PRO A 11 -0.13 -6.89 -11.05
N SER A 12 -0.23 -7.97 -11.83
CA SER A 12 0.57 -8.14 -13.05
C SER A 12 0.13 -7.20 -14.17
N ALA A 13 -1.10 -6.71 -14.14
CA ALA A 13 -1.66 -5.85 -15.19
C ALA A 13 -0.83 -4.59 -15.45
N ILE A 14 -0.29 -3.96 -14.42
CA ILE A 14 0.56 -2.77 -14.59
C ILE A 14 1.88 -3.12 -15.30
N SER A 15 2.46 -4.28 -15.01
CA SER A 15 3.69 -4.74 -15.68
C SER A 15 3.43 -5.10 -17.14
N VAL A 16 2.29 -5.68 -17.46
CA VAL A 16 1.86 -5.96 -18.82
C VAL A 16 1.69 -4.65 -19.61
N ALA A 17 1.06 -3.64 -19.01
CA ALA A 17 0.88 -2.33 -19.64
C ALA A 17 2.22 -1.65 -19.93
N ASP A 18 3.13 -1.60 -18.95
CA ASP A 18 4.46 -1.03 -19.08
C ASP A 18 5.29 -1.76 -20.15
N THR A 19 5.29 -3.10 -20.12
CA THR A 19 5.99 -3.91 -21.11
C THR A 19 5.46 -3.67 -22.52
N ALA A 20 4.14 -3.59 -22.70
CA ALA A 20 3.54 -3.31 -23.99
C ALA A 20 3.95 -1.93 -24.50
N TRP A 21 3.92 -0.90 -23.65
CA TRP A 21 4.37 0.45 -24.00
C TRP A 21 5.82 0.46 -24.48
N ASN A 22 6.73 -0.13 -23.69
CA ASN A 22 8.15 -0.18 -24.01
C ASN A 22 8.45 -0.96 -25.31
N LEU A 23 7.71 -2.03 -25.59
CA LEU A 23 7.89 -2.81 -26.81
C LEU A 23 7.39 -2.06 -28.04
N VAL A 24 6.27 -1.33 -27.94
CA VAL A 24 5.77 -0.48 -29.05
C VAL A 24 6.82 0.56 -29.43
N GLU A 25 7.46 1.21 -28.47
CA GLU A 25 8.51 2.20 -28.75
C GLU A 25 9.76 1.59 -29.40
N LYS A 26 10.13 0.37 -29.04
CA LYS A 26 11.35 -0.28 -29.53
C LYS A 26 11.18 -0.99 -30.88
N ILE A 27 10.03 -1.62 -31.09
CA ILE A 27 9.76 -2.46 -32.26
C ILE A 27 9.08 -1.63 -33.35
N GLY A 28 8.14 -0.77 -32.97
CA GLY A 28 7.31 -0.01 -33.90
C GLY A 28 6.19 -0.82 -34.53
N LEU A 29 5.37 -0.16 -35.33
CA LEU A 29 4.32 -0.79 -36.13
C LEU A 29 4.86 -1.21 -37.49
N PRO A 30 4.35 -2.30 -38.09
CA PRO A 30 3.13 -3.04 -37.67
C PRO A 30 3.37 -4.15 -36.62
N GLU A 31 4.59 -4.59 -36.36
CA GLU A 31 4.91 -5.75 -35.55
C GLU A 31 4.42 -5.59 -34.10
N ALA A 32 4.49 -4.38 -33.55
CA ALA A 32 4.04 -4.08 -32.19
C ALA A 32 2.51 -4.31 -31.96
N GLN A 33 1.71 -4.41 -33.03
CA GLN A 33 0.29 -4.72 -32.90
C GLN A 33 0.03 -6.07 -32.20
N LEU A 34 0.93 -7.05 -32.34
CA LEU A 34 0.82 -8.34 -31.66
C LEU A 34 0.93 -8.18 -30.14
N THR A 35 1.89 -7.37 -29.69
CA THR A 35 2.08 -7.04 -28.28
C THR A 35 0.89 -6.27 -27.72
N LEU A 36 0.37 -5.29 -28.47
CA LEU A 36 -0.81 -4.54 -28.09
C LEU A 36 -2.05 -5.44 -27.96
N ALA A 37 -2.24 -6.37 -28.90
CA ALA A 37 -3.35 -7.32 -28.83
C ALA A 37 -3.26 -8.21 -27.59
N GLN A 38 -2.06 -8.72 -27.26
CA GLN A 38 -1.84 -9.51 -26.05
C GLN A 38 -2.15 -8.71 -24.79
N ALA A 39 -1.66 -7.49 -24.67
CA ALA A 39 -1.94 -6.62 -23.54
C ALA A 39 -3.44 -6.29 -23.42
N ALA A 40 -4.11 -5.99 -24.52
CA ALA A 40 -5.54 -5.72 -24.53
C ALA A 40 -6.37 -6.92 -24.05
N ILE A 41 -6.03 -8.13 -24.50
CA ILE A 41 -6.69 -9.36 -24.03
C ILE A 41 -6.46 -9.57 -22.55
N HIS A 42 -5.21 -9.41 -22.06
CA HIS A 42 -4.92 -9.52 -20.63
C HIS A 42 -5.77 -8.54 -19.80
N MET A 43 -5.78 -7.26 -20.20
CA MET A 43 -6.58 -6.24 -19.50
C MET A 43 -8.09 -6.54 -19.54
N ALA A 44 -8.59 -7.07 -20.66
CA ALA A 44 -10.00 -7.42 -20.79
C ALA A 44 -10.40 -8.59 -19.89
N MET A 45 -9.53 -9.59 -19.76
CA MET A 45 -9.77 -10.81 -18.98
C MET A 45 -9.49 -10.67 -17.48
N ALA A 46 -8.65 -9.71 -17.09
CA ALA A 46 -8.27 -9.52 -15.70
C ALA A 46 -9.49 -9.22 -14.80
N PRO A 47 -9.52 -9.74 -13.57
CA PRO A 47 -10.53 -9.35 -12.59
C PRO A 47 -10.44 -7.84 -12.33
N LYS A 48 -11.57 -7.22 -12.01
CA LYS A 48 -11.66 -5.77 -11.83
C LYS A 48 -11.83 -5.39 -10.38
N SER A 49 -11.02 -4.40 -9.93
CA SER A 49 -11.17 -3.79 -8.62
C SER A 49 -10.68 -2.33 -8.66
N ASN A 50 -11.47 -1.42 -8.12
CA ASN A 50 -11.09 -0.03 -7.93
C ASN A 50 -10.66 0.27 -6.48
N ALA A 51 -10.45 -0.73 -5.65
CA ALA A 51 -10.10 -0.56 -4.24
C ALA A 51 -8.83 0.29 -4.03
N THR A 52 -7.81 0.09 -4.89
CA THR A 52 -6.57 0.88 -4.85
C THR A 52 -6.82 2.36 -5.19
N ALA A 53 -7.63 2.65 -6.21
CA ALA A 53 -7.99 4.00 -6.60
C ALA A 53 -8.81 4.69 -5.50
N THR A 54 -9.79 4.00 -4.94
CA THR A 54 -10.60 4.49 -3.81
C THR A 54 -9.73 4.80 -2.60
N ALA A 55 -8.76 3.94 -2.29
CA ALA A 55 -7.84 4.11 -1.17
C ALA A 55 -7.02 5.40 -1.30
N ILE A 56 -6.40 5.64 -2.46
CA ILE A 56 -5.59 6.86 -2.65
C ILE A 56 -6.45 8.12 -2.67
N TRP A 57 -7.63 8.09 -3.30
CA TRP A 57 -8.52 9.26 -3.32
C TRP A 57 -9.02 9.62 -1.93
N SER A 58 -9.37 8.64 -1.10
CA SER A 58 -9.74 8.82 0.29
C SER A 58 -8.58 9.42 1.11
N ALA A 59 -7.36 8.90 0.97
CA ALA A 59 -6.18 9.43 1.64
C ALA A 59 -5.87 10.88 1.20
N MET A 60 -5.97 11.18 -0.09
CA MET A 60 -5.79 12.55 -0.61
C MET A 60 -6.86 13.51 -0.08
N GLN A 61 -8.08 13.05 0.11
CA GLN A 61 -9.15 13.86 0.70
C GLN A 61 -8.81 14.22 2.15
N GLU A 62 -8.33 13.28 2.98
CA GLU A 62 -7.88 13.55 4.35
C GLU A 62 -6.83 14.66 4.39
N VAL A 63 -5.85 14.60 3.49
CA VAL A 63 -4.80 15.62 3.40
C VAL A 63 -5.37 16.99 2.99
N ARG A 64 -6.26 17.04 2.00
CA ARG A 64 -6.88 18.29 1.53
C ARG A 64 -7.76 18.96 2.60
N GLU A 65 -8.39 18.16 3.45
CA GLU A 65 -9.21 18.64 4.55
C GLU A 65 -8.39 19.01 5.81
N GLY A 66 -7.06 18.98 5.71
CA GLY A 66 -6.16 19.37 6.79
C GLY A 66 -6.08 18.36 7.95
N ARG A 67 -6.58 17.15 7.77
CA ARG A 67 -6.50 16.07 8.77
C ARG A 67 -5.18 15.31 8.69
N THR A 68 -4.10 16.06 8.47
CA THR A 68 -2.74 15.51 8.46
C THR A 68 -2.20 15.34 9.87
N GLN A 69 -1.46 14.27 10.09
CA GLN A 69 -0.75 14.02 11.33
C GLN A 69 0.73 14.40 11.19
N PRO A 70 1.36 14.95 12.23
CA PRO A 70 2.80 15.17 12.21
C PRO A 70 3.53 13.82 12.08
N VAL A 71 4.71 13.85 11.45
CA VAL A 71 5.56 12.65 11.40
C VAL A 71 6.00 12.30 12.83
N PRO A 72 5.81 11.05 13.29
CA PRO A 72 6.28 10.62 14.60
C PRO A 72 7.78 10.91 14.78
N LEU A 73 8.16 11.39 15.95
CA LEU A 73 9.53 11.84 16.23
C LEU A 73 10.58 10.73 16.01
N GLU A 74 10.24 9.50 16.32
CA GLU A 74 11.08 8.33 16.13
C GLU A 74 11.36 8.00 14.65
N LEU A 75 10.54 8.50 13.72
CA LEU A 75 10.71 8.31 12.28
C LEU A 75 11.51 9.42 11.60
N ILE A 76 11.80 10.51 12.31
CA ILE A 76 12.54 11.64 11.73
C ILE A 76 14.05 11.33 11.70
N SER A 77 14.58 11.16 10.47
CA SER A 77 16.01 10.91 10.24
C SER A 77 16.85 12.09 10.67
N GLY A 78 18.03 11.83 11.27
CA GLY A 78 19.03 12.89 11.57
C GLY A 78 18.85 13.58 12.91
N MET A 79 17.82 13.30 13.69
CA MET A 79 17.57 13.93 15.00
C MET A 79 18.45 13.41 16.16
N LYS A 80 19.53 12.67 15.89
CA LYS A 80 20.41 12.14 16.98
C LYS A 80 21.00 13.22 17.89
N LYS A 81 21.06 14.48 17.46
CA LYS A 81 21.59 15.61 18.25
C LYS A 81 20.55 16.52 18.88
N GLY A 82 19.27 16.38 18.57
CA GLY A 82 18.19 17.26 19.05
C GLY A 82 16.92 16.53 19.46
N ARG A 83 16.99 15.20 19.58
CA ARG A 83 15.85 14.38 20.01
C ARG A 83 15.45 14.78 21.43
N ALA A 84 14.17 15.03 21.64
CA ALA A 84 13.63 15.20 22.98
C ALA A 84 14.08 14.01 23.86
N PRO A 85 14.57 14.23 25.09
CA PRO A 85 15.04 13.15 25.96
C PRO A 85 14.01 12.02 26.14
N ASP A 86 12.73 12.36 26.07
CA ASP A 86 11.59 11.46 26.28
C ASP A 86 10.98 10.90 24.99
N ALA A 87 11.61 11.13 23.81
CA ALA A 87 11.08 10.59 22.56
C ALA A 87 11.24 9.07 22.51
N PRO A 88 10.19 8.32 22.12
CA PRO A 88 10.24 6.87 22.02
C PRO A 88 11.36 6.41 21.09
N ALA A 89 12.00 5.27 21.39
CA ALA A 89 13.01 4.70 20.52
C ALA A 89 12.35 4.05 19.30
N TYR A 90 12.89 4.30 18.10
CA TYR A 90 12.48 3.57 16.91
C TYR A 90 12.66 2.06 17.10
N ARG A 91 11.59 1.30 16.91
CA ARG A 91 11.60 -0.16 16.93
C ARG A 91 11.59 -0.69 15.50
N SER A 92 12.70 -1.30 15.10
CA SER A 92 12.80 -1.88 13.75
C SER A 92 11.90 -3.11 13.62
N PRO A 93 11.04 -3.19 12.58
CA PRO A 93 10.22 -4.39 12.31
C PRO A 93 11.04 -5.67 12.13
N HIS A 94 12.30 -5.57 11.68
CA HIS A 94 13.20 -6.72 11.55
C HIS A 94 13.53 -7.42 12.87
N LYS A 95 13.21 -6.82 14.02
CA LYS A 95 13.36 -7.44 15.34
C LYS A 95 12.11 -8.15 15.82
N ALA A 96 10.99 -7.99 15.12
CA ALA A 96 9.75 -8.71 15.40
C ALA A 96 9.86 -10.13 14.82
N GLU A 97 9.22 -11.11 15.47
CA GLU A 97 9.27 -12.53 15.13
C GLU A 97 8.86 -12.79 13.67
N ASP A 98 7.86 -12.04 13.16
CA ASP A 98 7.33 -12.15 11.81
C ASP A 98 7.73 -10.99 10.88
N GLY A 99 8.65 -10.12 11.31
CA GLY A 99 9.08 -8.95 10.55
C GLY A 99 8.03 -7.83 10.48
N VAL A 100 6.94 -7.91 11.24
CA VAL A 100 5.85 -6.93 11.25
C VAL A 100 5.92 -6.07 12.50
N GLY A 101 6.13 -4.77 12.32
CA GLY A 101 6.07 -3.80 13.42
C GLY A 101 4.63 -3.52 13.85
N THR A 102 4.40 -3.49 15.15
CA THR A 102 3.07 -3.20 15.74
C THR A 102 2.92 -1.76 16.21
N THR A 103 3.95 -0.92 16.04
CA THR A 103 3.92 0.50 16.44
C THR A 103 2.91 1.29 15.61
N GLY A 104 2.03 2.01 16.30
CA GLY A 104 0.95 2.79 15.67
C GLY A 104 1.43 4.15 15.16
N TYR A 105 2.18 4.19 14.07
CA TYR A 105 2.71 5.44 13.50
C TYR A 105 1.65 6.37 12.90
N LEU A 106 0.46 5.86 12.58
CA LEU A 106 -0.55 6.68 11.91
C LEU A 106 -1.23 7.68 12.87
N GLY A 107 -1.17 7.46 14.19
CA GLY A 107 -1.77 8.33 15.20
C GLY A 107 -3.30 8.35 15.21
N VAL A 108 -3.95 7.78 14.21
CA VAL A 108 -5.40 7.63 14.07
C VAL A 108 -5.72 6.25 13.53
N ASP A 109 -6.85 5.68 13.95
CA ASP A 109 -7.33 4.41 13.39
C ASP A 109 -8.11 4.68 12.11
N ARG A 110 -7.39 4.79 10.99
CA ARG A 110 -7.94 5.01 9.65
C ARG A 110 -7.62 3.84 8.75
N VAL A 111 -8.63 3.40 8.02
CA VAL A 111 -8.52 2.37 7.00
C VAL A 111 -8.82 3.02 5.65
N PHE A 112 -7.83 3.02 4.76
CA PHE A 112 -7.98 3.56 3.41
C PHE A 112 -8.19 2.46 2.36
N TYR A 113 -7.53 1.32 2.52
CA TYR A 113 -7.60 0.21 1.59
C TYR A 113 -8.46 -0.92 2.15
N GLU A 114 -9.51 -1.27 1.42
CA GLU A 114 -10.36 -2.42 1.69
C GLU A 114 -10.33 -3.34 0.46
N PRO A 115 -9.74 -4.55 0.57
CA PRO A 115 -9.70 -5.47 -0.54
C PRO A 115 -11.10 -5.96 -0.91
N THR A 116 -11.35 -6.10 -2.21
CA THR A 116 -12.58 -6.70 -2.72
C THR A 116 -12.51 -8.24 -2.67
N ASP A 117 -13.55 -8.90 -3.16
CA ASP A 117 -13.59 -10.35 -3.36
C ASP A 117 -13.14 -10.76 -4.78
N GLN A 118 -12.46 -9.85 -5.49
CA GLN A 118 -12.03 -10.06 -6.87
C GLN A 118 -10.56 -10.44 -6.95
N GLY A 119 -10.25 -11.46 -7.75
CA GLY A 119 -8.89 -11.88 -8.05
C GLY A 119 -8.04 -12.11 -6.78
N LEU A 120 -6.80 -11.64 -6.79
CA LEU A 120 -5.87 -11.80 -5.67
C LEU A 120 -6.26 -11.00 -4.41
N GLU A 121 -7.14 -10.01 -4.52
CA GLU A 121 -7.60 -9.26 -3.34
C GLU A 121 -8.41 -10.15 -2.38
N ALA A 122 -9.13 -11.14 -2.91
CA ALA A 122 -9.86 -12.10 -2.08
C ALA A 122 -8.93 -12.84 -1.09
N ASP A 123 -7.76 -13.25 -1.57
CA ASP A 123 -6.75 -13.97 -0.77
C ASP A 123 -6.01 -13.06 0.23
N GLN A 124 -6.00 -11.74 -0.03
CA GLN A 124 -5.34 -10.76 0.84
C GLN A 124 -6.21 -10.35 2.04
N ARG A 125 -7.50 -10.61 2.00
CA ARG A 125 -8.45 -10.12 3.00
C ARG A 125 -8.14 -10.64 4.40
N GLU A 126 -8.04 -11.94 4.57
CA GLU A 126 -7.78 -12.56 5.88
C GLU A 126 -6.39 -12.17 6.45
N PRO A 127 -5.28 -12.25 5.69
CA PRO A 127 -3.98 -11.77 6.16
C PRO A 127 -3.98 -10.30 6.59
N LEU A 128 -4.67 -9.44 5.84
CA LEU A 128 -4.76 -8.02 6.16
C LEU A 128 -5.55 -7.76 7.45
N GLU A 129 -6.66 -8.45 7.64
CA GLU A 129 -7.46 -8.40 8.89
C GLU A 129 -6.64 -8.88 10.10
N ASP A 130 -5.83 -9.92 9.95
CA ASP A 130 -4.94 -10.40 11.00
C ASP A 130 -3.89 -9.35 11.36
N LEU A 131 -3.24 -8.73 10.36
CA LEU A 131 -2.29 -7.63 10.58
C LEU A 131 -2.93 -6.45 11.32
N ARG A 132 -4.14 -6.06 10.93
CA ARG A 132 -4.91 -4.99 11.59
C ARG A 132 -5.24 -5.33 13.04
N ARG A 133 -5.65 -6.57 13.30
CA ARG A 133 -5.96 -7.05 14.66
C ARG A 133 -4.73 -7.01 15.56
N ARG A 134 -3.59 -7.55 15.09
CA ARG A 134 -2.32 -7.53 15.83
C ARG A 134 -1.86 -6.12 16.15
N ARG A 135 -1.99 -5.19 15.20
CA ARG A 135 -1.65 -3.78 15.42
C ARG A 135 -2.52 -3.13 16.51
N ARG A 136 -3.83 -3.39 16.49
CA ARG A 136 -4.75 -2.86 17.54
C ARG A 136 -4.41 -3.42 18.90
N SER A 137 -4.19 -4.72 19.03
CA SER A 137 -3.83 -5.37 20.29
C SER A 137 -2.53 -4.83 20.90
N ALA A 138 -1.53 -4.52 20.07
CA ALA A 138 -0.27 -3.96 20.54
C ALA A 138 -0.38 -2.46 20.94
N GLY A 139 -1.31 -1.71 20.34
CA GLY A 139 -1.59 -0.32 20.70
C GLY A 139 -2.31 -0.17 22.07
N ASP A 140 -2.94 -1.23 22.53
CA ASP A 140 -3.62 -1.28 23.85
C ASP A 140 -2.69 -1.78 24.98
N ASP A 141 -1.47 -2.22 24.67
CA ASP A 141 -0.50 -2.64 25.68
C ASP A 141 0.03 -1.42 26.44
N PRO A 142 -0.13 -1.36 27.78
CA PRO A 142 0.35 -0.25 28.62
C PRO A 142 1.86 0.00 28.50
N GLU A 143 2.66 -1.04 28.21
CA GLU A 143 4.11 -0.91 28.01
C GLU A 143 4.45 -0.19 26.69
N THR A 144 3.56 -0.22 25.69
CA THR A 144 3.76 0.51 24.43
C THR A 144 3.33 1.97 24.51
N ARG A 145 2.48 2.36 25.49
CA ARG A 145 2.04 3.76 25.71
C ARG A 145 3.06 4.60 26.49
N ASN A 146 3.94 3.98 27.28
CA ASN A 146 4.91 4.66 28.15
C ASN A 146 6.37 4.47 27.69
N ALA A 147 6.61 3.94 26.51
CA ALA A 147 7.92 3.78 25.88
C ALA A 147 8.05 4.72 24.69
#